data_d2e96c033210196c7c2ca6a62df5def3
#
_entry.id   d2e96c033210196c7c2ca6a62df5def3
#
_cell.length_a   1.000
_cell.length_b   1.000
_cell.length_c   1.000
_cell.angle_alpha   90.00
_cell.angle_beta   90.00
_cell.angle_gamma   90.00
#
_symmetry.space_group_name_H-M   'P 1'
#
loop_
_entity.id
_entity.type
_entity.pdbx_description
1 polymer ?
#
loop_
_entity_poly.entity_id
_entity_poly.type
_entity_poly.pdbx_seq_one_letter_code
_entity_poly.pdbx_strand_id
1 'polypeptide(L)' 'MMNQVLLPINFAALLEMLGGEKQIVASLLYKFAEELTSDLAASEQAMVDHDPEALRQVAHRIKGTSANLHAL' A
#
# COMPACT_ATOMS: atom_id res chain seq x y z
N MET A 1 12.76 -13.74 -10.59
CA MET A 1 13.34 -13.45 -10.06
C MET A 1 13.31 -12.24 -9.31
N MET A 2 13.50 -11.21 -9.65
CA MET A 2 13.58 -10.12 -8.88
C MET A 2 12.31 -9.57 -8.46
N ASN A 3 11.25 -10.16 -8.76
CA ASN A 3 9.98 -9.61 -8.41
C ASN A 3 9.73 -9.52 -6.94
N GLN A 4 10.31 -10.41 -6.18
CA GLN A 4 10.08 -10.41 -4.76
C GLN A 4 10.64 -9.19 -4.09
N VAL A 5 11.66 -8.62 -4.69
CA VAL A 5 12.27 -7.43 -4.13
C VAL A 5 11.37 -6.24 -4.24
N LEU A 6 10.50 -6.23 -5.24
CA LEU A 6 9.64 -5.10 -5.48
C LEU A 6 8.36 -5.12 -4.67
N LEU A 7 8.03 -6.28 -4.10
CA LEU A 7 6.78 -6.43 -3.36
C LEU A 7 7.06 -6.58 -1.88
N PRO A 8 6.61 -5.65 -1.06
CA PRO A 8 6.80 -5.77 0.38
C PRO A 8 5.84 -6.75 1.03
N ILE A 9 5.02 -7.43 0.24
CA ILE A 9 4.01 -8.34 0.75
C ILE A 9 4.41 -9.76 0.47
N ASN A 10 4.38 -10.60 1.51
CA ASN A 10 4.52 -12.02 1.34
C ASN A 10 3.12 -12.59 1.16
N PHE A 11 2.72 -12.78 -0.07
CA PHE A 11 1.35 -13.16 -0.38
C PHE A 11 1.01 -14.55 0.14
N ALA A 12 1.95 -15.48 0.05
CA ALA A 12 1.72 -16.83 0.54
C ALA A 12 1.50 -16.86 2.06
N ALA A 13 2.31 -16.09 2.78
CA ALA A 13 2.16 -16.01 4.23
C ALA A 13 0.84 -15.33 4.61
N LEU A 14 0.43 -14.35 3.84
CA LEU A 14 -0.83 -13.67 4.08
C LEU A 14 -2.00 -14.62 3.90
N LEU A 15 -2.00 -15.40 2.83
CA LEU A 15 -3.04 -16.38 2.60
C LEU A 15 -3.10 -17.40 3.72
N GLU A 16 -1.95 -17.85 4.16
CA GLU A 16 -1.87 -18.83 5.21
C GLU A 16 -2.41 -18.28 6.52
N MET A 17 -2.04 -17.06 6.83
CA MET A 17 -2.47 -16.39 8.04
C MET A 17 -3.97 -16.22 8.10
N LEU A 18 -4.60 -15.99 6.95
CA LEU A 18 -6.05 -15.78 6.88
C LEU A 18 -6.80 -17.09 6.61
N GLY A 19 -6.12 -18.22 6.74
CA GLY A 19 -6.78 -19.51 6.58
C GLY A 19 -7.13 -19.82 5.14
N GLY A 20 -6.50 -19.14 4.19
CA GLY A 20 -6.76 -19.38 2.78
C GLY A 20 -8.06 -18.77 2.30
N GLU A 21 -8.66 -17.87 3.09
CA GLU A 21 -9.92 -17.25 2.70
C GLU A 21 -9.68 -16.23 1.61
N LYS A 22 -9.95 -16.61 0.40
CA LYS A 22 -9.65 -15.77 -0.75
C LYS A 22 -10.42 -14.47 -0.75
N GLN A 23 -11.66 -14.51 -0.29
CA GLN A 23 -12.47 -13.30 -0.28
C GLN A 23 -11.93 -12.26 0.67
N ILE A 24 -11.46 -12.71 1.84
CA ILE A 24 -10.89 -11.80 2.82
C ILE A 24 -9.61 -11.19 2.27
N VAL A 25 -8.76 -12.01 1.66
CA VAL A 25 -7.52 -11.53 1.08
C VAL A 25 -7.81 -10.53 -0.04
N ALA A 26 -8.75 -10.86 -0.91
CA ALA A 26 -9.09 -9.97 -2.01
C ALA A 26 -9.62 -8.63 -1.51
N SER A 27 -10.47 -8.65 -0.50
CA SER A 27 -11.02 -7.42 0.06
C SER A 27 -9.94 -6.56 0.67
N LEU A 28 -9.01 -7.18 1.38
CA LEU A 28 -7.92 -6.47 2.01
C LEU A 28 -7.01 -5.82 0.97
N LEU A 29 -6.65 -6.58 -0.06
CA LEU A 29 -5.80 -6.06 -1.11
C LEU A 29 -6.48 -4.95 -1.89
N TYR A 30 -7.77 -5.08 -2.11
CA TYR A 30 -8.52 -4.05 -2.80
C TYR A 30 -8.52 -2.75 -2.01
N LYS A 31 -8.71 -2.86 -0.70
CA LYS A 31 -8.69 -1.69 0.16
C LYS A 31 -7.33 -1.00 0.14
N PHE A 32 -6.26 -1.77 0.22
CA PHE A 32 -4.93 -1.19 0.17
C PHE A 32 -4.65 -0.54 -1.18
N ALA A 33 -5.13 -1.16 -2.25
CA ALA A 33 -4.96 -0.59 -3.58
C ALA A 33 -5.70 0.75 -3.70
N GLU A 34 -6.88 0.84 -3.13
CA GLU A 34 -7.63 2.08 -3.14
C GLU A 34 -6.89 3.18 -2.38
N GLU A 35 -6.34 2.83 -1.22
CA GLU A 35 -5.60 3.80 -0.42
C GLU A 35 -4.36 4.30 -1.16
N LEU A 36 -3.64 3.39 -1.79
CA LEU A 36 -2.45 3.77 -2.53
C LEU A 36 -2.78 4.64 -3.73
N THR A 37 -3.87 4.30 -4.44
CA THR A 37 -4.30 5.09 -5.57
C THR A 37 -4.66 6.50 -5.14
N SER A 38 -5.38 6.63 -4.03
CA SER A 38 -5.75 7.92 -3.49
C SER A 38 -4.51 8.72 -3.09
N ASP A 39 -3.53 8.07 -2.47
CA ASP A 39 -2.31 8.75 -2.05
C ASP A 39 -1.47 9.18 -3.25
N LEU A 40 -1.45 8.39 -4.31
CA LEU A 40 -0.74 8.79 -5.52
C LEU A 40 -1.37 10.02 -6.15
N ALA A 41 -2.70 10.06 -6.19
CA ALA A 41 -3.39 11.23 -6.71
C ALA A 41 -3.08 12.47 -5.85
N ALA A 42 -3.06 12.28 -4.54
CA ALA A 42 -2.74 13.39 -3.63
C ALA A 42 -1.30 13.87 -3.83
N SER A 43 -0.38 12.94 -4.09
CA SER A 43 1.02 13.34 -4.31
C SER A 43 1.15 14.11 -5.62
N GLU A 44 0.42 13.71 -6.65
CA GLU A 44 0.43 14.45 -7.91
C GLU A 44 -0.09 15.87 -7.72
N GLN A 45 -1.17 15.99 -6.96
CA GLN A 45 -1.74 17.31 -6.69
C GLN A 45 -0.76 18.16 -5.89
N ALA A 46 -0.09 17.57 -4.91
CA ALA A 46 0.89 18.30 -4.11
C ALA A 46 2.05 18.79 -4.98
N MET A 47 2.45 18.00 -5.96
CA MET A 47 3.50 18.43 -6.87
C MET A 47 3.04 19.58 -7.75
N VAL A 48 1.82 19.50 -8.28
CA VAL A 48 1.25 20.58 -9.08
C VAL A 48 1.17 21.87 -8.27
N ASP A 49 0.80 21.76 -7.01
CA ASP A 49 0.63 22.92 -6.14
C ASP A 49 1.94 23.41 -5.53
N HIS A 50 3.04 22.72 -5.83
CA HIS A 50 4.35 23.04 -5.23
C HIS A 50 4.25 23.10 -3.71
N ASP A 51 3.61 22.06 -3.13
CA ASP A 51 3.37 22.00 -1.70
C ASP A 51 4.20 20.86 -1.09
N PRO A 52 5.43 21.16 -0.65
CA PRO A 52 6.29 20.11 -0.10
C PRO A 52 5.79 19.50 1.19
N GLU A 53 5.06 20.27 1.97
CA GLU A 53 4.52 19.73 3.22
C GLU A 53 3.43 18.70 2.94
N ALA A 54 2.54 18.98 2.00
CA ALA A 54 1.52 18.01 1.60
C ALA A 54 2.16 16.77 1.03
N LEU A 55 3.21 16.93 0.23
CA LEU A 55 3.91 15.80 -0.35
C LEU A 55 4.55 14.94 0.73
N ARG A 56 5.14 15.57 1.74
CA ARG A 56 5.74 14.85 2.85
C ARG A 56 4.70 14.04 3.61
N GLN A 57 3.52 14.63 3.81
CA GLN A 57 2.44 13.94 4.52
C GLN A 57 1.95 12.73 3.74
N VAL A 58 1.84 12.86 2.42
CA VAL A 58 1.42 11.74 1.58
C VAL A 58 2.47 10.62 1.64
N ALA A 59 3.73 10.97 1.56
CA ALA A 59 4.81 9.99 1.63
C ALA A 59 4.77 9.24 2.96
N HIS A 60 4.46 9.96 4.04
CA HIS A 60 4.37 9.35 5.34
C HIS A 60 3.21 8.36 5.41
N ARG A 61 2.07 8.71 4.82
CA ARG A 61 0.93 7.79 4.78
C ARG A 61 1.24 6.54 3.97
N ILE A 62 1.90 6.71 2.83
CA ILE A 62 2.28 5.56 2.00
C ILE A 62 3.20 4.64 2.78
N LYS A 63 4.15 5.21 3.49
CA LYS A 63 5.06 4.42 4.30
C LYS A 63 4.30 3.63 5.36
N GLY A 64 3.32 4.28 6.01
CA GLY A 64 2.51 3.62 7.02
C GLY A 64 1.68 2.47 6.45
N THR A 65 1.07 2.70 5.30
CA THR A 65 0.28 1.65 4.63
C THR A 65 1.17 0.46 4.27
N SER A 66 2.35 0.74 3.73
CA SER A 66 3.28 -0.32 3.36
C SER A 66 3.76 -1.09 4.59
N ALA A 67 4.00 -0.40 5.68
CA ALA A 67 4.42 -1.07 6.91
C ALA A 67 3.33 -1.99 7.44
N ASN A 68 2.08 -1.57 7.34
CA ASN A 68 0.96 -2.40 7.76
C ASN A 68 0.86 -3.67 6.92
N LEU A 69 1.05 -3.54 5.62
CA LEU A 69 1.04 -4.70 4.74
C LEU A 69 2.18 -5.66 5.08
N HIS A 70 3.33 -5.11 5.37
CA HIS A 70 4.49 -5.93 5.70
C HIS A 70 4.29 -6.68 7.01
N ALA A 71 3.56 -6.09 7.94
CA ALA A 71 3.32 -6.69 9.25
C ALA A 71 2.29 -7.82 9.20
N LEU A 72 1.51 -7.88 8.14
CA LEU A 72 0.56 -8.96 7.99
C LEU A 72 1.29 -10.24 7.60
#